data_18bfdc3a21e806d7d19e87c0a6999806
#
_entry.id   18bfdc3a21e806d7d19e87c0a6999806
#
_cell.length_a   1.000
_cell.length_b   1.000
_cell.length_c   1.000
_cell.angle_alpha   90.00
_cell.angle_beta   90.00
_cell.angle_gamma   90.00
#
_symmetry.space_group_name_H-M   'P 1'
#
loop_
_entity.id
_entity.type
_entity.pdbx_description
1 polymer ?
#
loop_
_entity_poly.entity_id
_entity_poly.type
_entity_poly.pdbx_seq_one_letter_code
_entity_poly.pdbx_strand_id
1 'polypeptide(L)'
;VLRGVFAGEWLETLRTGVEKNLAERGPWAGEHGEGQGKFFDDYCNWERILEYRAFVYESPAAAIAAAVMQSPIAQFFHEHVLVKEPGTIKRTPWHQDASYYCVDGGQTVSFWIPLDPVPQQVCPEFLTGAHLWQKLFYPRRFANDTDYDYDGGGFETIPDIDNERGKYGIRSWALKPGDAILFHFRTVHGAPANPG
;
A
#
# COMPACT_ATOMS: atom_id res chain seq x y z
N VAL A 1 -4.42 4.99 12.26
CA VAL A 1 -2.98 4.72 12.48
C VAL A 1 -2.83 4.03 13.83
N LEU A 2 -2.09 2.95 13.85
CA LEU A 2 -1.69 2.25 15.05
C LEU A 2 -0.20 2.53 15.31
N ARG A 3 0.16 2.70 16.59
CA ARG A 3 1.52 3.06 16.98
C ARG A 3 2.18 1.90 17.73
N GLY A 4 3.39 1.52 17.30
CA GLY A 4 4.22 0.52 17.96
C GLY A 4 3.55 -0.86 18.07
N VAL A 5 2.74 -1.26 17.07
CA VAL A 5 1.99 -2.52 17.11
C VAL A 5 2.80 -3.74 16.70
N PHE A 6 3.92 -3.53 16.00
CA PHE A 6 4.83 -4.60 15.63
C PHE A 6 6.15 -4.49 16.40
N ALA A 7 6.51 -5.55 17.11
CA ALA A 7 7.78 -5.64 17.84
C ALA A 7 8.98 -5.71 16.88
N GLY A 8 10.18 -5.40 17.41
CA GLY A 8 11.41 -5.36 16.62
C GLY A 8 11.72 -6.65 15.86
N GLU A 9 11.42 -7.81 16.44
CA GLU A 9 11.58 -9.11 15.78
C GLU A 9 10.81 -9.22 14.46
N TRP A 10 9.58 -8.70 14.41
CA TRP A 10 8.77 -8.70 13.19
C TRP A 10 9.30 -7.72 12.14
N LEU A 11 9.89 -6.63 12.58
CA LEU A 11 10.52 -5.66 11.69
C LEU A 11 11.77 -6.25 11.03
N GLU A 12 12.61 -6.94 11.80
CA GLU A 12 13.79 -7.64 11.28
C GLU A 12 13.39 -8.79 10.34
N THR A 13 12.35 -9.54 10.69
CA THR A 13 11.77 -10.57 9.82
C THR A 13 11.35 -9.97 8.47
N LEU A 14 10.58 -8.88 8.48
CA LEU A 14 10.14 -8.22 7.26
C LEU A 14 11.31 -7.62 6.46
N ARG A 15 12.33 -7.01 7.12
CA ARG A 15 13.55 -6.52 6.46
C ARG A 15 14.28 -7.63 5.71
N THR A 16 14.52 -8.74 6.40
CA THR A 16 15.14 -9.93 5.78
C THR A 16 14.32 -10.41 4.58
N GLY A 17 12.99 -10.42 4.68
CA GLY A 17 12.11 -10.74 3.56
C GLY A 17 12.26 -9.79 2.39
N VAL A 18 12.32 -8.48 2.64
CA VAL A 18 12.52 -7.46 1.59
C VAL A 18 13.89 -7.60 0.94
N GLU A 19 14.96 -7.83 1.71
CA GLU A 19 16.30 -8.06 1.18
C GLU A 19 16.34 -9.28 0.24
N LYS A 20 15.70 -10.38 0.63
CA LYS A 20 15.56 -11.57 -0.23
C LYS A 20 14.77 -11.26 -1.50
N ASN A 21 13.68 -10.50 -1.38
CA ASN A 21 12.85 -10.12 -2.52
C ASN A 21 13.61 -9.23 -3.52
N LEU A 22 14.43 -8.31 -3.03
CA LEU A 22 15.28 -7.47 -3.88
C LEU A 22 16.39 -8.28 -4.57
N ALA A 23 16.97 -9.27 -3.86
CA ALA A 23 18.00 -10.16 -4.40
C ALA A 23 17.44 -11.16 -5.42
N GLU A 24 16.25 -11.69 -5.17
CA GLU A 24 15.54 -12.62 -6.04
C GLU A 24 14.12 -12.14 -6.27
N ARG A 25 13.93 -11.44 -7.39
CA ARG A 25 12.67 -10.81 -7.76
C ARG A 25 11.62 -11.84 -8.12
N GLY A 26 10.38 -11.55 -7.74
CA GLY A 26 9.22 -12.37 -8.12
C GLY A 26 8.78 -12.14 -9.57
N PRO A 27 7.81 -12.92 -10.04
CA PRO A 27 7.32 -12.82 -11.42
C PRO A 27 6.56 -11.52 -11.71
N TRP A 28 6.16 -10.80 -10.68
CA TRP A 28 5.39 -9.56 -10.77
C TRP A 28 6.21 -8.32 -10.42
N ALA A 29 7.52 -8.50 -10.23
CA ALA A 29 8.40 -7.40 -9.88
C ALA A 29 8.44 -6.32 -10.96
N GLY A 30 8.30 -5.07 -10.53
CA GLY A 30 8.43 -3.87 -11.35
C GLY A 30 9.53 -2.95 -10.85
N GLU A 31 10.13 -2.20 -11.75
CA GLU A 31 11.04 -1.10 -11.42
C GLU A 31 10.59 0.12 -12.20
N HIS A 32 10.26 1.20 -11.51
CA HIS A 32 9.67 2.40 -12.06
C HIS A 32 10.55 3.61 -11.81
N GLY A 33 10.48 4.57 -12.70
CA GLY A 33 11.17 5.85 -12.58
C GLY A 33 12.46 5.90 -13.38
N GLU A 34 12.74 7.12 -13.85
CA GLU A 34 13.99 7.51 -14.47
C GLU A 34 14.73 8.41 -13.48
N GLY A 35 16.03 8.28 -13.34
CA GLY A 35 16.84 9.17 -12.50
C GLY A 35 17.64 8.46 -11.41
N GLN A 36 17.99 9.19 -10.35
CA GLN A 36 18.94 8.71 -9.34
C GLN A 36 18.34 7.76 -8.30
N GLY A 37 17.06 7.83 -8.05
CA GLY A 37 16.39 6.94 -7.10
C GLY A 37 15.46 5.97 -7.81
N LYS A 38 15.49 4.70 -7.43
CA LYS A 38 14.63 3.67 -7.97
C LYS A 38 13.34 3.54 -7.17
N PHE A 39 12.27 3.17 -7.84
CA PHE A 39 11.06 2.71 -7.22
C PHE A 39 10.84 1.26 -7.65
N PHE A 40 11.09 0.34 -6.74
CA PHE A 40 10.83 -1.09 -6.91
C PHE A 40 9.50 -1.43 -6.29
N ASP A 41 8.73 -2.30 -6.95
CA ASP A 41 7.59 -2.97 -6.37
C ASP A 41 7.54 -4.45 -6.76
N ASP A 42 6.98 -5.27 -5.88
CA ASP A 42 6.73 -6.69 -6.13
C ASP A 42 5.61 -7.18 -5.21
N TYR A 43 4.86 -8.19 -5.62
CA TYR A 43 3.73 -8.69 -4.85
C TYR A 43 3.50 -10.20 -5.05
N CYS A 44 2.72 -10.80 -4.15
CA CYS A 44 2.40 -12.23 -4.15
C CYS A 44 3.63 -13.14 -3.95
N ASN A 45 4.55 -12.74 -3.10
CA ASN A 45 5.79 -13.47 -2.79
C ASN A 45 5.75 -14.25 -1.47
N TRP A 46 4.70 -14.11 -0.68
CA TRP A 46 4.59 -14.65 0.68
C TRP A 46 4.72 -16.18 0.77
N GLU A 47 4.39 -16.92 -0.29
CA GLU A 47 4.58 -18.37 -0.32
C GLU A 47 6.03 -18.79 -0.51
N ARG A 48 6.82 -18.01 -1.26
CA ARG A 48 8.22 -18.29 -1.54
C ARG A 48 9.19 -17.64 -0.55
N ILE A 49 8.82 -16.51 0.05
CA ILE A 49 9.60 -15.77 1.06
C ILE A 49 9.05 -16.12 2.44
N LEU A 50 9.75 -17.02 3.13
CA LEU A 50 9.28 -17.58 4.40
C LEU A 50 9.10 -16.52 5.49
N GLU A 51 9.83 -15.43 5.44
CA GLU A 51 9.72 -14.29 6.34
C GLU A 51 8.35 -13.60 6.21
N TYR A 52 7.86 -13.43 4.99
CA TYR A 52 6.52 -12.89 4.76
C TYR A 52 5.44 -13.86 5.25
N ARG A 53 5.65 -15.15 4.99
CA ARG A 53 4.74 -16.19 5.48
C ARG A 53 4.69 -16.23 7.01
N ALA A 54 5.84 -16.17 7.69
CA ALA A 54 5.91 -16.11 9.14
C ALA A 54 5.17 -14.88 9.68
N PHE A 55 5.40 -13.70 9.07
CA PHE A 55 4.69 -12.48 9.47
C PHE A 55 3.16 -12.63 9.32
N VAL A 56 2.69 -13.19 8.21
CA VAL A 56 1.25 -13.39 7.97
C VAL A 56 0.61 -14.29 9.01
N TYR A 57 1.23 -15.41 9.35
CA TYR A 57 0.62 -16.44 10.20
C TYR A 57 0.91 -16.29 11.69
N GLU A 58 2.01 -15.68 12.07
CA GLU A 58 2.52 -15.72 13.44
C GLU A 58 2.54 -14.35 14.12
N SER A 59 2.51 -13.25 13.33
CA SER A 59 2.48 -11.89 13.89
C SER A 59 1.07 -11.52 14.38
N PRO A 60 0.94 -10.41 15.14
CA PRO A 60 -0.38 -9.91 15.54
C PRO A 60 -1.24 -9.35 14.38
N ALA A 61 -0.74 -9.30 13.15
CA ALA A 61 -1.44 -8.69 12.02
C ALA A 61 -2.82 -9.31 11.77
N ALA A 62 -2.95 -10.64 11.79
CA ALA A 62 -4.22 -11.32 11.57
C ALA A 62 -5.26 -10.99 12.64
N ALA A 63 -4.86 -10.94 13.91
CA ALA A 63 -5.75 -10.57 15.02
C ALA A 63 -6.20 -9.10 14.93
N ILE A 64 -5.27 -8.20 14.56
CA ILE A 64 -5.57 -6.78 14.36
C ILE A 64 -6.55 -6.63 13.18
N ALA A 65 -6.31 -7.31 12.06
CA ALA A 65 -7.19 -7.29 10.90
C ALA A 65 -8.60 -7.76 11.24
N ALA A 66 -8.72 -8.91 11.90
CA ALA A 66 -10.00 -9.47 12.36
C ALA A 66 -10.77 -8.48 13.25
N ALA A 67 -10.08 -7.87 14.21
CA ALA A 67 -10.68 -6.89 15.13
C ALA A 67 -11.19 -5.63 14.38
N VAL A 68 -10.40 -5.09 13.45
CA VAL A 68 -10.77 -3.91 12.65
C VAL A 68 -11.96 -4.21 11.74
N MET A 69 -11.98 -5.37 11.12
CA MET A 69 -13.08 -5.83 10.27
C MET A 69 -14.31 -6.30 11.05
N GLN A 70 -14.24 -6.39 12.38
CA GLN A 70 -15.28 -7.00 13.21
C GLN A 70 -15.65 -8.40 12.71
N SER A 71 -14.65 -9.18 12.37
CA SER A 71 -14.78 -10.55 11.87
C SER A 71 -14.13 -11.54 12.82
N PRO A 72 -14.66 -12.76 12.97
CA PRO A 72 -14.01 -13.79 13.80
C PRO A 72 -12.71 -14.31 13.17
N ILE A 73 -12.50 -14.08 11.89
CA ILE A 73 -11.31 -14.52 11.14
C ILE A 73 -10.80 -13.40 10.23
N ALA A 74 -9.52 -13.44 9.89
CA ALA A 74 -8.94 -12.67 8.80
C ALA A 74 -8.31 -13.65 7.81
N GLN A 75 -8.68 -13.53 6.53
CA GLN A 75 -8.03 -14.26 5.47
C GLN A 75 -7.05 -13.34 4.78
N PHE A 76 -5.80 -13.77 4.67
CA PHE A 76 -4.79 -13.06 3.93
C PHE A 76 -5.07 -13.13 2.43
N PHE A 77 -4.88 -12.02 1.73
CA PHE A 77 -5.08 -11.94 0.29
C PHE A 77 -3.73 -11.91 -0.43
N HIS A 78 -2.91 -10.89 -0.23
CA HIS A 78 -1.54 -10.80 -0.73
C HIS A 78 -0.75 -9.73 0.01
N GLU A 79 0.58 -9.72 -0.17
CA GLU A 79 1.43 -8.60 0.17
C GLU A 79 1.88 -7.85 -1.08
N HIS A 80 2.22 -6.59 -0.90
CA HIS A 80 2.84 -5.73 -1.89
C HIS A 80 4.04 -5.02 -1.25
N VAL A 81 5.22 -5.28 -1.76
CA VAL A 81 6.47 -4.64 -1.33
C VAL A 81 6.70 -3.42 -2.20
N LEU A 82 6.99 -2.29 -1.56
CA LEU A 82 7.21 -0.99 -2.21
C LEU A 82 8.49 -0.39 -1.66
N VAL A 83 9.51 -0.23 -2.48
CA VAL A 83 10.79 0.37 -2.08
C VAL A 83 11.06 1.61 -2.93
N LYS A 84 10.95 2.78 -2.31
CA LYS A 84 11.31 4.06 -2.92
C LYS A 84 12.64 4.55 -2.37
N GLU A 85 13.69 4.44 -3.14
CA GLU A 85 15.01 4.95 -2.77
C GLU A 85 15.02 6.48 -2.65
N PRO A 86 15.91 7.05 -1.82
CA PRO A 86 16.13 8.49 -1.80
C PRO A 86 16.47 9.04 -3.19
N GLY A 87 15.91 10.18 -3.56
CA GLY A 87 16.03 10.75 -4.90
C GLY A 87 15.00 10.23 -5.91
N THR A 88 14.10 9.34 -5.50
CA THR A 88 12.99 8.90 -6.36
C THR A 88 12.00 10.04 -6.59
N ILE A 89 11.88 10.48 -7.83
CA ILE A 89 10.92 11.52 -8.25
C ILE A 89 9.54 10.94 -8.57
N LYS A 90 9.44 9.62 -8.70
CA LYS A 90 8.19 8.93 -9.06
C LYS A 90 7.21 8.91 -7.90
N ARG A 91 6.04 9.45 -8.14
CA ARG A 91 4.89 9.37 -7.23
C ARG A 91 4.15 8.04 -7.41
N THR A 92 3.42 7.61 -6.39
CA THR A 92 2.33 6.66 -6.55
C THR A 92 1.07 7.47 -6.83
N PRO A 93 0.42 7.31 -7.99
CA PRO A 93 -0.77 8.08 -8.32
C PRO A 93 -1.91 7.82 -7.34
N TRP A 94 -2.87 8.72 -7.26
CA TRP A 94 -4.11 8.49 -6.53
C TRP A 94 -4.84 7.30 -7.13
N HIS A 95 -5.23 6.33 -6.29
CA HIS A 95 -5.90 5.11 -6.71
C HIS A 95 -6.71 4.49 -5.57
N GLN A 96 -7.47 3.47 -5.88
CA GLN A 96 -8.08 2.53 -4.93
C GLN A 96 -7.49 1.14 -5.19
N ASP A 97 -7.13 0.42 -4.15
CA ASP A 97 -6.68 -0.98 -4.28
C ASP A 97 -7.77 -1.88 -4.86
N ALA A 98 -9.02 -1.63 -4.47
CA ALA A 98 -10.19 -2.38 -4.94
C ALA A 98 -10.27 -2.53 -6.46
N SER A 99 -9.78 -1.55 -7.20
CA SER A 99 -9.84 -1.54 -8.67
C SER A 99 -8.90 -2.55 -9.33
N TYR A 100 -7.91 -3.04 -8.59
CA TYR A 100 -6.94 -4.04 -9.07
C TYR A 100 -7.29 -5.46 -8.63
N TYR A 101 -8.26 -5.63 -7.72
CA TYR A 101 -8.51 -6.89 -7.05
C TYR A 101 -9.72 -7.62 -7.63
N CYS A 102 -9.67 -8.94 -7.63
CA CYS A 102 -10.76 -9.83 -8.04
C CYS A 102 -11.74 -10.15 -6.87
N VAL A 103 -11.68 -9.38 -5.80
CA VAL A 103 -12.53 -9.55 -4.61
C VAL A 103 -13.25 -8.25 -4.30
N ASP A 104 -14.43 -8.37 -3.71
CA ASP A 104 -15.22 -7.25 -3.21
C ASP A 104 -15.74 -7.55 -1.79
N GLY A 105 -16.18 -6.53 -1.09
CA GLY A 105 -16.77 -6.66 0.23
C GLY A 105 -16.53 -5.46 1.14
N GLY A 106 -17.25 -5.43 2.26
CA GLY A 106 -17.11 -4.37 3.26
C GLY A 106 -16.12 -4.70 4.38
N GLN A 107 -15.77 -5.96 4.56
CA GLN A 107 -14.83 -6.41 5.59
C GLN A 107 -13.45 -6.63 4.99
N THR A 108 -12.79 -5.53 4.66
CA THR A 108 -11.44 -5.53 4.07
C THR A 108 -10.55 -4.54 4.80
N VAL A 109 -9.28 -4.88 4.94
CA VAL A 109 -8.28 -3.99 5.52
C VAL A 109 -6.94 -4.21 4.84
N SER A 110 -6.33 -3.12 4.39
CA SER A 110 -4.94 -3.08 3.95
C SER A 110 -4.08 -2.53 5.09
N PHE A 111 -2.88 -3.08 5.27
CA PHE A 111 -1.86 -2.57 6.17
C PHE A 111 -0.76 -1.90 5.34
N TRP A 112 -0.43 -0.68 5.68
CA TRP A 112 0.80 -0.06 5.24
C TRP A 112 1.77 0.00 6.42
N ILE A 113 2.88 -0.74 6.34
CA ILE A 113 3.84 -0.96 7.43
C ILE A 113 5.20 -0.41 6.99
N PRO A 114 5.66 0.72 7.54
CA PRO A 114 6.97 1.25 7.24
C PRO A 114 8.07 0.42 7.94
N LEU A 115 9.11 0.09 7.19
CA LEU A 115 10.32 -0.52 7.75
C LEU A 115 11.40 0.52 8.08
N ASP A 116 11.27 1.75 7.59
CA ASP A 116 12.13 2.89 7.87
C ASP A 116 11.32 4.05 8.48
N PRO A 117 11.97 5.01 9.16
CA PRO A 117 11.29 6.23 9.56
C PRO A 117 10.76 7.00 8.33
N VAL A 118 9.50 7.37 8.36
CA VAL A 118 8.83 8.07 7.25
C VAL A 118 8.34 9.43 7.71
N PRO A 119 8.99 10.52 7.28
CA PRO A 119 8.47 11.86 7.49
C PRO A 119 7.09 12.04 6.87
N GLN A 120 6.26 12.89 7.46
CA GLN A 120 4.90 13.12 6.97
C GLN A 120 4.84 13.53 5.49
N GLN A 121 5.84 14.27 5.02
CA GLN A 121 5.90 14.82 3.66
C GLN A 121 6.07 13.75 2.57
N VAL A 122 6.58 12.57 2.93
CA VAL A 122 6.77 11.45 1.98
C VAL A 122 5.89 10.24 2.33
N CYS A 123 5.11 10.34 3.41
CA CYS A 123 4.15 9.31 3.78
C CYS A 123 3.00 9.26 2.78
N PRO A 124 2.41 8.08 2.52
CA PRO A 124 1.17 7.99 1.77
C PRO A 124 0.08 8.91 2.30
N GLU A 125 -0.69 9.47 1.41
CA GLU A 125 -1.81 10.35 1.66
C GLU A 125 -3.12 9.60 1.41
N PHE A 126 -4.10 9.80 2.29
CA PHE A 126 -5.39 9.08 2.27
C PHE A 126 -6.55 10.09 2.29
N LEU A 127 -7.54 9.88 1.45
CA LEU A 127 -8.76 10.68 1.46
C LEU A 127 -9.73 10.15 2.50
N THR A 128 -10.03 10.96 3.49
CA THR A 128 -10.96 10.63 4.56
C THR A 128 -12.36 10.39 4.00
N GLY A 129 -12.93 9.22 4.28
CA GLY A 129 -14.29 8.88 3.88
C GLY A 129 -14.43 8.39 2.43
N ALA A 130 -13.36 8.38 1.61
CA ALA A 130 -13.45 7.98 0.21
C ALA A 130 -13.94 6.54 0.00
N HIS A 131 -13.69 5.64 0.96
CA HIS A 131 -14.21 4.27 0.93
C HIS A 131 -15.75 4.18 0.95
N LEU A 132 -16.43 5.26 1.35
CA LEU A 132 -17.90 5.34 1.40
C LEU A 132 -18.52 5.88 0.10
N TRP A 133 -17.73 6.27 -0.88
CA TRP A 133 -18.24 6.89 -2.10
C TRP A 133 -19.01 5.93 -3.01
N GLN A 134 -18.98 4.63 -2.74
CA GLN A 134 -19.63 3.58 -3.56
C GLN A 134 -19.28 3.66 -5.04
N LYS A 135 -18.07 4.09 -5.34
CA LYS A 135 -17.52 4.26 -6.68
C LYS A 135 -16.24 3.44 -6.79
N LEU A 136 -16.04 2.87 -7.96
CA LEU A 136 -14.76 2.31 -8.36
C LEU A 136 -14.14 3.24 -9.41
N PHE A 137 -12.87 3.52 -9.24
CA PHE A 137 -12.10 4.31 -10.19
C PHE A 137 -11.26 3.40 -11.07
N TYR A 138 -11.00 3.80 -12.30
CA TYR A 138 -10.11 3.05 -13.19
C TYR A 138 -8.77 2.77 -12.49
N PRO A 139 -8.29 1.50 -12.53
CA PRO A 139 -6.96 1.21 -12.02
C PRO A 139 -5.92 1.97 -12.84
N ARG A 140 -4.87 2.48 -12.18
CA ARG A 140 -3.85 3.32 -12.81
C ARG A 140 -2.51 2.59 -12.92
N ARG A 141 -1.84 2.79 -14.05
CA ARG A 141 -0.48 2.29 -14.25
C ARG A 141 0.49 3.16 -13.47
N PHE A 142 1.25 2.58 -12.57
CA PHE A 142 2.25 3.30 -11.79
C PHE A 142 3.42 3.77 -12.67
N ALA A 143 3.66 3.10 -13.78
CA ALA A 143 4.74 3.47 -14.69
C ALA A 143 4.55 4.85 -15.34
N ASN A 144 3.35 5.21 -15.76
CA ASN A 144 3.09 6.41 -16.56
C ASN A 144 1.86 7.23 -16.16
N ASP A 145 1.23 6.90 -15.02
CA ASP A 145 0.05 7.57 -14.47
C ASP A 145 -1.18 7.57 -15.41
N THR A 146 -1.27 6.59 -16.31
CA THR A 146 -2.43 6.42 -17.18
C THR A 146 -3.38 5.38 -16.62
N ASP A 147 -4.66 5.52 -16.93
CA ASP A 147 -5.65 4.50 -16.62
C ASP A 147 -5.40 3.24 -17.46
N TYR A 148 -5.72 2.08 -16.92
CA TYR A 148 -5.79 0.87 -17.73
C TYR A 148 -6.99 0.94 -18.67
N ASP A 149 -6.82 0.47 -19.90
CA ASP A 149 -7.93 0.26 -20.83
C ASP A 149 -8.78 -0.90 -20.29
N TYR A 150 -9.97 -0.57 -19.85
CA TYR A 150 -10.91 -1.54 -19.29
C TYR A 150 -12.30 -1.32 -19.89
N ASP A 151 -12.75 -2.27 -20.69
CA ASP A 151 -14.05 -2.19 -21.38
C ASP A 151 -15.25 -2.56 -20.47
N GLY A 152 -14.99 -2.89 -19.20
CA GLY A 152 -16.02 -3.19 -18.20
C GLY A 152 -16.63 -1.92 -17.62
N GLY A 153 -17.95 -1.75 -17.74
CA GLY A 153 -18.66 -0.62 -17.15
C GLY A 153 -18.54 -0.57 -15.61
N GLY A 154 -18.78 0.64 -15.04
CA GLY A 154 -18.82 0.84 -13.59
C GLY A 154 -17.60 1.49 -12.98
N PHE A 155 -16.56 1.78 -13.76
CA PHE A 155 -15.41 2.59 -13.32
C PHE A 155 -15.58 4.05 -13.73
N GLU A 156 -15.14 4.95 -12.86
CA GLU A 156 -15.08 6.38 -13.12
C GLU A 156 -13.62 6.84 -13.16
N THR A 157 -13.35 7.98 -13.79
CA THR A 157 -12.05 8.64 -13.69
C THR A 157 -11.89 9.22 -12.30
N ILE A 158 -10.72 9.02 -11.70
CA ILE A 158 -10.42 9.57 -10.39
C ILE A 158 -10.42 11.11 -10.46
N PRO A 159 -10.99 11.83 -9.48
CA PRO A 159 -10.98 13.27 -9.47
C PRO A 159 -9.55 13.87 -9.49
N ASP A 160 -9.41 15.08 -9.96
CA ASP A 160 -8.13 15.82 -9.94
C ASP A 160 -7.82 16.32 -8.52
N ILE A 161 -7.42 15.37 -7.66
CA ILE A 161 -7.20 15.63 -6.24
C ILE A 161 -6.07 16.63 -6.04
N ASP A 162 -5.01 16.55 -6.83
CA ASP A 162 -3.83 17.40 -6.65
C ASP A 162 -4.12 18.89 -6.90
N ASN A 163 -4.93 19.20 -7.89
CA ASN A 163 -5.34 20.57 -8.18
C ASN A 163 -6.51 21.04 -7.29
N GLU A 164 -7.24 20.12 -6.68
CA GLU A 164 -8.43 20.42 -5.88
C GLU A 164 -8.27 20.01 -4.39
N ARG A 165 -7.06 19.91 -3.87
CA ARG A 165 -6.75 19.44 -2.51
C ARG A 165 -7.62 20.04 -1.41
N GLY A 166 -7.99 21.31 -1.54
CA GLY A 166 -8.85 22.00 -0.57
C GLY A 166 -10.29 21.46 -0.47
N LYS A 167 -10.73 20.67 -1.43
CA LYS A 167 -12.06 20.03 -1.42
C LYS A 167 -12.07 18.70 -0.64
N TYR A 168 -10.92 18.14 -0.29
CA TYR A 168 -10.79 16.82 0.27
C TYR A 168 -10.15 16.83 1.66
N GLY A 169 -10.62 15.98 2.53
CA GLY A 169 -9.97 15.71 3.82
C GLY A 169 -8.77 14.77 3.64
N ILE A 170 -7.63 15.32 3.24
CA ILE A 170 -6.40 14.54 3.05
C ILE A 170 -5.70 14.34 4.38
N ARG A 171 -5.27 13.12 4.65
CA ARG A 171 -4.53 12.74 5.87
C ARG A 171 -3.25 11.99 5.52
N SER A 172 -2.18 12.36 6.22
CA SER A 172 -0.90 11.64 6.26
C SER A 172 -0.26 11.82 7.63
N TRP A 173 0.74 11.00 7.96
CA TRP A 173 1.34 11.00 9.29
C TRP A 173 2.83 10.74 9.21
N ALA A 174 3.61 11.35 10.10
CA ALA A 174 4.96 10.86 10.36
C ALA A 174 4.88 9.49 11.07
N LEU A 175 5.64 8.53 10.60
CA LEU A 175 5.63 7.15 11.08
C LEU A 175 7.06 6.67 11.34
N LYS A 176 7.17 5.68 12.21
CA LYS A 176 8.42 4.97 12.49
C LYS A 176 8.20 3.46 12.39
N PRO A 177 9.26 2.67 12.25
CA PRO A 177 9.17 1.22 12.29
C PRO A 177 8.38 0.73 13.52
N GLY A 178 7.47 -0.20 13.29
CA GLY A 178 6.52 -0.70 14.28
C GLY A 178 5.14 -0.04 14.26
N ASP A 179 4.99 1.12 13.62
CA ASP A 179 3.69 1.73 13.35
C ASP A 179 3.01 1.06 12.14
N ALA A 180 1.70 1.25 12.00
CA ALA A 180 0.96 0.83 10.81
C ALA A 180 -0.19 1.79 10.50
N ILE A 181 -0.45 2.00 9.20
CA ILE A 181 -1.69 2.61 8.73
C ILE A 181 -2.60 1.48 8.27
N LEU A 182 -3.84 1.49 8.72
CA LEU A 182 -4.88 0.56 8.30
C LEU A 182 -5.94 1.33 7.53
N PHE A 183 -6.33 0.81 6.39
CA PHE A 183 -7.35 1.45 5.55
C PHE A 183 -8.15 0.39 4.77
N HIS A 184 -9.35 0.76 4.40
CA HIS A 184 -10.21 -0.06 3.55
C HIS A 184 -9.72 0.00 2.11
N PHE A 185 -9.71 -1.08 1.36
CA PHE A 185 -9.18 -1.17 0.00
C PHE A 185 -9.86 -0.22 -1.03
N ARG A 186 -11.06 0.31 -0.71
CA ARG A 186 -11.73 1.38 -1.48
C ARG A 186 -11.30 2.79 -1.07
N THR A 187 -10.42 2.94 -0.09
CA THR A 187 -9.90 4.27 0.28
C THR A 187 -9.01 4.79 -0.84
N VAL A 188 -9.37 5.97 -1.36
CA VAL A 188 -8.49 6.64 -2.33
C VAL A 188 -7.24 7.11 -1.62
N HIS A 189 -6.09 6.71 -2.14
CA HIS A 189 -4.80 7.06 -1.58
C HIS A 189 -3.72 7.16 -2.67
N GLY A 190 -2.62 7.76 -2.32
CA GLY A 190 -1.45 7.91 -3.18
C GLY A 190 -0.23 8.22 -2.34
N ALA A 191 0.96 8.29 -2.93
CA ALA A 191 2.16 8.64 -2.20
C ALA A 191 3.02 9.64 -2.96
N PRO A 192 3.57 10.65 -2.28
CA PRO A 192 4.51 11.57 -2.90
C PRO A 192 5.79 10.86 -3.38
N ALA A 193 6.61 11.61 -4.11
CA ALA A 193 7.97 11.24 -4.39
C ALA A 193 8.80 11.15 -3.08
N ASN A 194 9.95 10.50 -3.15
CA ASN A 194 10.93 10.47 -2.06
C ASN A 194 12.20 11.23 -2.49
N PRO A 195 12.26 12.55 -2.32
CA PRO A 195 13.39 13.35 -2.78
C PRO A 195 14.68 13.14 -1.97
N GLY A 196 14.60 12.49 -0.80
CA GLY A 196 15.72 12.25 0.11
C GLY A 196 15.53 12.91 1.45
#